data_37a109fca0e5c5b8ce49d0e1677d55ba
#
_entry.id   37a109fca0e5c5b8ce49d0e1677d55ba
#
_cell.length_a   1.000
_cell.length_b   1.000
_cell.length_c   1.000
_cell.angle_alpha   90.00
_cell.angle_beta   90.00
_cell.angle_gamma   90.00
#
_symmetry.space_group_name_H-M   'P 1'
#
loop_
_entity.id
_entity.type
_entity.pdbx_description
1 polymer ?
#
loop_
_entity_poly.entity_id
_entity_poly.type
_entity_poly.pdbx_seq_one_letter_code
_entity_poly.pdbx_strand_id
1 'polypeptide(L)'
;MKLDVVVVSEEILKPSSPTPDRLRRYRLSFLDQLTPLLYNHLVYFYPKICDTEANRITILDRLKHSMSNAFTYFYPLAGRMMEDRLSIDCNDEGIPFVEVRVKCKLLDAINNVVPKELNICFLLKSMDTKKFSSESNSIDALSFFTFVNMWAAIARGETKLMAPSFESAALFPPRDLSGYTPIISQLKKEHVLTKSFVFGATKVEEIRRKYAESCNQTCPTRVEALSTFIWERLVTAISVRSRPNTVCTISHLVNIRARTEPPLPISSFGNLYSFAIIIPSMNSNIVTQMRDSIKTVNKEYVKKLQDGYNHYDKYEEIITRYGGKCEIIPLGFTSLCRFPLYESDFGWGKPIWAASAHREIRNTTVFMDAVNGNGIEAWVTLDEEELKKFDTDEELLAYVNAPKGL
;
A
#
# COMPACT_ATOMS: atom_id res chain seq x y z
N MET A 1 -21.96 -8.80 4.02
CA MET A 1 -22.14 -10.28 4.08
C MET A 1 -21.04 -10.83 4.97
N LYS A 2 -21.35 -11.57 6.02
CA LYS A 2 -20.33 -12.19 6.87
C LYS A 2 -19.76 -13.42 6.17
N LEU A 3 -18.46 -13.46 5.94
CA LEU A 3 -17.80 -14.61 5.32
C LEU A 3 -17.70 -15.76 6.32
N ASP A 4 -18.18 -16.94 5.95
CA ASP A 4 -17.97 -18.18 6.72
C ASP A 4 -16.66 -18.82 6.24
N VAL A 5 -15.63 -18.75 7.08
CA VAL A 5 -14.26 -19.16 6.75
C VAL A 5 -13.84 -20.33 7.64
N VAL A 6 -13.35 -21.40 7.01
CA VAL A 6 -12.83 -22.58 7.70
C VAL A 6 -11.35 -22.73 7.34
N VAL A 7 -10.48 -22.78 8.34
CA VAL A 7 -9.06 -23.13 8.16
C VAL A 7 -8.95 -24.61 7.80
N VAL A 8 -8.30 -24.90 6.69
CA VAL A 8 -8.08 -26.27 6.18
C VAL A 8 -6.70 -26.78 6.58
N SER A 9 -5.66 -25.96 6.36
CA SER A 9 -4.29 -26.28 6.74
C SER A 9 -3.50 -25.04 7.09
N GLU A 10 -2.45 -25.21 7.86
CA GLU A 10 -1.52 -24.18 8.27
C GLU A 10 -0.11 -24.76 8.32
N GLU A 11 0.85 -24.09 7.68
CA GLU A 11 2.24 -24.53 7.61
C GLU A 11 3.18 -23.34 7.48
N ILE A 12 4.47 -23.55 7.75
CA ILE A 12 5.52 -22.56 7.54
C ILE A 12 6.24 -22.85 6.22
N LEU A 13 6.18 -21.92 5.28
CA LEU A 13 6.96 -22.00 4.04
C LEU A 13 8.32 -21.37 4.23
N LYS A 14 9.35 -22.15 3.96
CA LYS A 14 10.77 -21.75 4.03
C LYS A 14 11.35 -21.61 2.62
N PRO A 15 12.47 -20.92 2.45
CA PRO A 15 13.23 -20.95 1.20
C PRO A 15 13.54 -22.38 0.77
N SER A 16 13.48 -22.65 -0.53
CA SER A 16 13.77 -23.98 -1.10
C SER A 16 15.25 -24.39 -0.98
N SER A 17 16.13 -23.42 -0.74
CA SER A 17 17.56 -23.63 -0.46
C SER A 17 17.97 -22.73 0.69
N PRO A 18 18.88 -23.19 1.57
CA PRO A 18 19.36 -22.39 2.69
C PRO A 18 19.99 -21.08 2.21
N THR A 19 19.71 -19.99 2.94
CA THR A 19 20.34 -18.69 2.68
C THR A 19 21.85 -18.79 2.97
N PRO A 20 22.71 -18.46 1.99
CA PRO A 20 24.16 -18.50 2.18
C PRO A 20 24.62 -17.60 3.34
N ASP A 21 25.68 -17.99 4.07
CA ASP A 21 26.17 -17.26 5.25
C ASP A 21 26.46 -15.79 4.98
N ARG A 22 26.99 -15.45 3.81
CA ARG A 22 27.24 -14.06 3.38
C ARG A 22 25.97 -13.21 3.28
N LEU A 23 24.80 -13.81 3.17
CA LEU A 23 23.48 -13.17 3.05
C LEU A 23 22.63 -13.29 4.32
N ARG A 24 23.17 -13.93 5.37
CA ARG A 24 22.47 -14.15 6.64
C ARG A 24 22.05 -12.86 7.33
N ARG A 25 22.70 -11.74 7.04
CA ARG A 25 22.38 -10.46 7.61
C ARG A 25 22.04 -9.44 6.52
N TYR A 26 20.77 -9.11 6.37
CA TYR A 26 20.30 -8.05 5.49
C TYR A 26 20.20 -6.75 6.28
N ARG A 27 20.99 -5.75 5.91
CA ARG A 27 20.94 -4.42 6.54
C ARG A 27 19.73 -3.64 6.04
N LEU A 28 18.98 -3.03 6.94
CA LEU A 28 17.90 -2.11 6.61
C LEU A 28 18.47 -0.76 6.18
N SER A 29 17.84 -0.15 5.19
CA SER A 29 18.12 1.25 4.87
C SER A 29 17.53 2.18 5.94
N PHE A 30 18.02 3.42 5.99
CA PHE A 30 17.42 4.46 6.82
C PHE A 30 15.92 4.63 6.53
N LEU A 31 15.51 4.52 5.27
CA LEU A 31 14.10 4.62 4.88
C LEU A 31 13.27 3.44 5.39
N ASP A 32 13.82 2.22 5.40
CA ASP A 32 13.17 1.06 5.99
C ASP A 32 12.97 1.23 7.50
N GLN A 33 13.95 1.78 8.20
CA GLN A 33 13.87 2.06 9.63
C GLN A 33 12.78 3.07 9.99
N LEU A 34 12.56 4.09 9.14
CA LEU A 34 11.52 5.10 9.31
C LEU A 34 10.12 4.57 9.00
N THR A 35 10.02 3.48 8.24
CA THR A 35 8.71 2.92 7.83
C THR A 35 8.01 2.29 9.04
N PRO A 36 6.77 2.69 9.32
CA PRO A 36 5.99 2.09 10.39
C PRO A 36 5.66 0.63 10.06
N LEU A 37 5.64 -0.23 11.07
CA LEU A 37 5.23 -1.63 10.94
C LEU A 37 3.72 -1.71 10.78
N LEU A 38 3.26 -1.60 9.56
CA LEU A 38 1.85 -1.62 9.18
C LEU A 38 1.63 -2.64 8.08
N TYR A 39 0.62 -3.48 8.27
CA TYR A 39 0.21 -4.41 7.25
C TYR A 39 -0.80 -3.75 6.30
N ASN A 40 -0.47 -3.76 5.02
CA ASN A 40 -1.38 -3.37 3.96
C ASN A 40 -1.84 -4.63 3.23
N HIS A 41 -2.88 -5.24 3.71
CA HIS A 41 -3.41 -6.47 3.15
C HIS A 41 -3.98 -6.24 1.75
N LEU A 42 -3.59 -7.09 0.81
CA LEU A 42 -4.12 -7.12 -0.54
C LEU A 42 -4.71 -8.49 -0.83
N VAL A 43 -5.86 -8.53 -1.47
CA VAL A 43 -6.55 -9.75 -1.83
C VAL A 43 -6.69 -9.82 -3.35
N TYR A 44 -6.18 -10.87 -3.96
CA TYR A 44 -6.36 -11.16 -5.38
C TYR A 44 -7.49 -12.15 -5.59
N PHE A 45 -8.35 -11.85 -6.53
CA PHE A 45 -9.44 -12.73 -6.93
C PHE A 45 -9.16 -13.29 -8.30
N TYR A 46 -9.15 -14.62 -8.40
CA TYR A 46 -8.99 -15.34 -9.65
C TYR A 46 -10.30 -16.03 -10.05
N PRO A 47 -10.54 -16.27 -11.34
CA PRO A 47 -11.68 -17.06 -11.77
C PRO A 47 -11.54 -18.49 -11.26
N LYS A 48 -12.61 -19.29 -11.39
CA LYS A 48 -12.56 -20.70 -11.01
C LYS A 48 -11.47 -21.43 -11.82
N ILE A 49 -10.52 -22.02 -11.12
CA ILE A 49 -9.31 -22.61 -11.71
C ILE A 49 -9.44 -24.12 -11.87
N CYS A 50 -10.24 -24.77 -11.01
CA CYS A 50 -10.35 -26.23 -10.99
C CYS A 50 -11.73 -26.70 -10.54
N ASP A 51 -12.10 -27.89 -11.01
CA ASP A 51 -13.39 -28.53 -10.73
C ASP A 51 -13.24 -29.76 -9.80
N THR A 52 -12.02 -30.23 -9.56
CA THR A 52 -11.76 -31.44 -8.79
C THR A 52 -10.80 -31.15 -7.61
N GLU A 53 -10.94 -31.96 -6.56
CA GLU A 53 -10.06 -31.89 -5.39
C GLU A 53 -8.59 -32.18 -5.76
N ALA A 54 -8.35 -33.12 -6.69
CA ALA A 54 -7.00 -33.45 -7.16
C ALA A 54 -6.33 -32.24 -7.83
N ASN A 55 -7.06 -31.50 -8.66
CA ASN A 55 -6.54 -30.28 -9.30
C ASN A 55 -6.26 -29.18 -8.27
N ARG A 56 -7.09 -29.07 -7.23
CA ARG A 56 -6.87 -28.12 -6.13
C ARG A 56 -5.57 -28.42 -5.40
N ILE A 57 -5.33 -29.67 -5.05
CA ILE A 57 -4.07 -30.10 -4.40
C ILE A 57 -2.88 -29.73 -5.29
N THR A 58 -2.93 -30.06 -6.57
CA THR A 58 -1.85 -29.73 -7.52
C THR A 58 -1.58 -28.22 -7.60
N ILE A 59 -2.62 -27.39 -7.57
CA ILE A 59 -2.49 -25.92 -7.57
C ILE A 59 -1.83 -25.44 -6.27
N LEU A 60 -2.27 -25.93 -5.13
CA LEU A 60 -1.69 -25.58 -3.83
C LEU A 60 -0.22 -25.97 -3.73
N ASP A 61 0.13 -27.21 -4.14
CA ASP A 61 1.52 -27.68 -4.16
C ASP A 61 2.40 -26.81 -5.07
N ARG A 62 1.88 -26.41 -6.24
CA ARG A 62 2.56 -25.48 -7.14
C ARG A 62 2.79 -24.12 -6.47
N LEU A 63 1.76 -23.55 -5.83
CA LEU A 63 1.89 -22.28 -5.12
C LEU A 63 2.92 -22.35 -4.00
N LYS A 64 2.89 -23.38 -3.18
CA LYS A 64 3.83 -23.56 -2.07
C LYS A 64 5.27 -23.75 -2.56
N HIS A 65 5.47 -24.64 -3.53
CA HIS A 65 6.80 -24.90 -4.09
C HIS A 65 7.39 -23.66 -4.77
N SER A 66 6.61 -22.98 -5.59
CA SER A 66 7.07 -21.76 -6.26
C SER A 66 7.31 -20.60 -5.29
N MET A 67 6.54 -20.49 -4.21
CA MET A 67 6.77 -19.50 -3.16
C MET A 67 8.07 -19.77 -2.39
N SER A 68 8.33 -21.02 -2.03
CA SER A 68 9.60 -21.44 -1.42
C SER A 68 10.79 -21.10 -2.32
N ASN A 69 10.65 -21.30 -3.63
CA ASN A 69 11.67 -20.88 -4.60
C ASN A 69 11.82 -19.37 -4.68
N ALA A 70 10.72 -18.60 -4.65
CA ALA A 70 10.76 -17.13 -4.64
C ALA A 70 11.50 -16.59 -3.41
N PHE A 71 11.36 -17.23 -2.23
CA PHE A 71 12.10 -16.85 -1.02
C PHE A 71 13.60 -17.06 -1.13
N THR A 72 14.09 -17.90 -2.02
CA THR A 72 15.52 -18.00 -2.28
C THR A 72 16.09 -16.73 -2.91
N TYR A 73 15.28 -16.01 -3.70
CA TYR A 73 15.63 -14.71 -4.27
C TYR A 73 15.32 -13.56 -3.31
N PHE A 74 14.18 -13.62 -2.63
CA PHE A 74 13.72 -12.62 -1.66
C PHE A 74 13.96 -13.11 -0.22
N TYR A 75 15.16 -13.59 0.04
CA TYR A 75 15.55 -14.21 1.32
C TYR A 75 15.25 -13.34 2.56
N PRO A 76 15.28 -12.00 2.52
CA PRO A 76 14.94 -11.20 3.69
C PRO A 76 13.48 -11.36 4.13
N LEU A 77 12.56 -11.73 3.22
CA LEU A 77 11.16 -11.93 3.57
C LEU A 77 10.92 -13.17 4.44
N ALA A 78 11.83 -14.15 4.36
CA ALA A 78 11.77 -15.38 5.16
C ALA A 78 12.55 -15.30 6.48
N GLY A 79 13.16 -14.13 6.76
CA GLY A 79 13.93 -13.84 7.98
C GLY A 79 13.11 -13.13 9.07
N ARG A 80 13.82 -12.71 10.12
CA ARG A 80 13.23 -11.96 11.24
C ARG A 80 13.96 -10.65 11.46
N MET A 81 13.21 -9.60 11.75
CA MET A 81 13.77 -8.31 12.13
C MET A 81 14.49 -8.46 13.47
N MET A 82 15.71 -7.96 13.54
CA MET A 82 16.45 -7.95 14.80
C MET A 82 15.89 -6.86 15.74
N GLU A 83 16.09 -7.03 17.05
CA GLU A 83 15.58 -6.12 18.07
C GLU A 83 16.10 -4.68 17.90
N ASP A 84 17.33 -4.53 17.41
CA ASP A 84 17.94 -3.22 17.11
C ASP A 84 17.30 -2.51 15.93
N ARG A 85 16.46 -3.21 15.15
CA ARG A 85 15.82 -2.70 13.91
C ARG A 85 16.79 -2.15 12.86
N LEU A 86 18.05 -2.61 12.89
CA LEU A 86 19.07 -2.22 11.92
C LEU A 86 19.25 -3.27 10.82
N SER A 87 18.80 -4.48 11.06
CA SER A 87 18.95 -5.57 10.11
C SER A 87 17.92 -6.67 10.31
N ILE A 88 17.84 -7.54 9.29
CA ILE A 88 17.05 -8.77 9.29
C ILE A 88 18.02 -9.93 9.44
N ASP A 89 17.78 -10.81 10.39
CA ASP A 89 18.38 -12.14 10.45
C ASP A 89 17.67 -13.04 9.43
N CYS A 90 18.36 -13.34 8.33
CA CYS A 90 17.86 -14.19 7.24
C CYS A 90 18.08 -15.66 7.60
N ASN A 91 17.46 -16.08 8.70
CA ASN A 91 17.62 -17.38 9.36
C ASN A 91 16.72 -18.48 8.77
N ASP A 92 16.01 -18.20 7.66
CA ASP A 92 15.12 -19.13 6.97
C ASP A 92 13.98 -19.68 7.85
N GLU A 93 13.54 -18.92 8.85
CA GLU A 93 12.37 -19.31 9.64
C GLU A 93 11.10 -19.42 8.80
N GLY A 94 11.02 -18.66 7.69
CA GLY A 94 9.92 -18.71 6.74
C GLY A 94 8.72 -17.89 7.16
N ILE A 95 7.63 -18.03 6.41
CA ILE A 95 6.37 -17.33 6.67
C ILE A 95 5.20 -18.31 6.79
N PRO A 96 4.15 -17.96 7.57
CA PRO A 96 2.92 -18.76 7.62
C PRO A 96 2.23 -18.79 6.25
N PHE A 97 1.82 -19.98 5.85
CA PHE A 97 0.94 -20.22 4.72
C PHE A 97 -0.32 -20.91 5.24
N VAL A 98 -1.45 -20.25 5.09
CA VAL A 98 -2.72 -20.75 5.62
C VAL A 98 -3.69 -21.00 4.47
N GLU A 99 -4.17 -22.21 4.36
CA GLU A 99 -5.26 -22.55 3.45
C GLU A 99 -6.59 -22.40 4.17
N VAL A 100 -7.48 -21.63 3.58
CA VAL A 100 -8.84 -21.44 4.09
C VAL A 100 -9.87 -21.78 3.02
N ARG A 101 -11.03 -22.26 3.47
CA ARG A 101 -12.22 -22.43 2.63
C ARG A 101 -13.25 -21.41 3.01
N VAL A 102 -13.71 -20.63 2.02
CA VAL A 102 -14.74 -19.61 2.18
C VAL A 102 -16.03 -20.10 1.55
N LYS A 103 -17.13 -20.13 2.29
CA LYS A 103 -18.44 -20.58 1.82
C LYS A 103 -19.21 -19.40 1.19
N CYS A 104 -18.76 -18.92 0.03
CA CYS A 104 -19.48 -17.93 -0.76
C CYS A 104 -19.18 -18.11 -2.24
N LYS A 105 -20.05 -17.55 -3.10
CA LYS A 105 -19.74 -17.44 -4.52
C LYS A 105 -18.76 -16.30 -4.74
N LEU A 106 -17.83 -16.47 -5.68
CA LEU A 106 -16.82 -15.48 -6.02
C LEU A 106 -17.43 -14.11 -6.37
N LEU A 107 -18.49 -14.11 -7.18
CA LEU A 107 -19.20 -12.89 -7.58
C LEU A 107 -19.87 -12.18 -6.40
N ASP A 108 -20.44 -12.96 -5.45
CA ASP A 108 -21.05 -12.38 -4.26
C ASP A 108 -19.97 -11.73 -3.36
N ALA A 109 -18.79 -12.35 -3.25
CA ALA A 109 -17.65 -11.79 -2.53
C ALA A 109 -17.14 -10.50 -3.18
N ILE A 110 -17.09 -10.44 -4.53
CA ILE A 110 -16.62 -9.26 -5.27
C ILE A 110 -17.64 -8.12 -5.20
N ASN A 111 -18.93 -8.42 -5.43
CA ASN A 111 -19.98 -7.40 -5.51
C ASN A 111 -20.36 -6.80 -4.14
N ASN A 112 -20.22 -7.58 -3.07
CA ASN A 112 -20.62 -7.18 -1.71
C ASN A 112 -19.42 -7.12 -0.76
N VAL A 113 -18.26 -6.77 -1.27
CA VAL A 113 -17.03 -6.71 -0.47
C VAL A 113 -17.17 -5.74 0.69
N VAL A 114 -16.93 -6.27 1.89
CA VAL A 114 -16.72 -5.49 3.10
C VAL A 114 -15.24 -5.62 3.46
N PRO A 115 -14.42 -4.57 3.32
CA PRO A 115 -12.97 -4.65 3.53
C PRO A 115 -12.58 -5.26 4.89
N LYS A 116 -13.35 -4.98 5.93
CA LYS A 116 -13.16 -5.58 7.27
C LYS A 116 -13.34 -7.10 7.28
N GLU A 117 -14.22 -7.65 6.45
CA GLU A 117 -14.42 -9.10 6.34
C GLU A 117 -13.32 -9.78 5.54
N LEU A 118 -12.66 -9.08 4.61
CA LEU A 118 -11.47 -9.60 3.94
C LEU A 118 -10.32 -9.84 4.91
N ASN A 119 -10.26 -9.12 6.04
CA ASN A 119 -9.26 -9.37 7.08
C ASN A 119 -9.39 -10.77 7.71
N ILE A 120 -10.56 -11.40 7.62
CA ILE A 120 -10.76 -12.78 8.09
C ILE A 120 -9.85 -13.76 7.33
N CYS A 121 -9.52 -13.48 6.06
CA CYS A 121 -8.56 -14.26 5.28
C CYS A 121 -7.12 -14.14 5.84
N PHE A 122 -6.86 -13.13 6.68
CA PHE A 122 -5.57 -12.87 7.33
C PHE A 122 -5.60 -13.14 8.85
N LEU A 123 -6.72 -13.67 9.38
CA LEU A 123 -6.85 -13.99 10.81
C LEU A 123 -6.05 -15.23 11.17
N LEU A 124 -4.77 -15.06 11.28
CA LEU A 124 -3.82 -16.02 11.83
C LEU A 124 -3.93 -16.10 13.37
N LYS A 125 -5.15 -16.25 13.90
CA LYS A 125 -5.37 -16.32 15.37
C LYS A 125 -4.83 -17.60 16.00
N SER A 126 -4.53 -18.61 15.21
CA SER A 126 -4.07 -19.90 15.69
C SER A 126 -2.55 -19.97 15.92
N MET A 127 -1.77 -19.29 15.08
CA MET A 127 -0.33 -19.15 15.31
C MET A 127 -0.05 -17.97 16.25
N ASP A 128 1.04 -17.98 16.96
CA ASP A 128 1.49 -16.89 17.83
C ASP A 128 1.85 -15.64 16.98
N THR A 129 0.77 -15.06 16.38
CA THR A 129 0.86 -13.95 15.42
C THR A 129 1.54 -12.72 15.98
N LYS A 130 1.56 -12.58 17.32
CA LYS A 130 2.34 -11.52 17.97
C LYS A 130 3.82 -11.67 17.67
N LYS A 131 4.32 -12.90 17.65
CA LYS A 131 5.72 -13.19 17.33
C LYS A 131 6.02 -12.89 15.86
N PHE A 132 5.14 -13.30 14.92
CA PHE A 132 5.31 -13.01 13.49
C PHE A 132 4.99 -11.55 13.12
N SER A 133 4.00 -10.93 13.76
CA SER A 133 3.59 -9.56 13.46
C SER A 133 4.56 -8.50 13.98
N SER A 134 5.22 -8.76 15.12
CA SER A 134 6.24 -7.85 15.67
C SER A 134 7.59 -7.93 14.97
N GLU A 135 7.83 -9.03 14.24
CA GLU A 135 9.13 -9.37 13.65
C GLU A 135 9.12 -9.34 12.11
N SER A 136 7.96 -9.07 11.47
CA SER A 136 7.87 -9.07 10.01
C SER A 136 8.29 -7.74 9.40
N ASN A 137 8.90 -7.84 8.23
CA ASN A 137 9.45 -6.71 7.50
C ASN A 137 8.37 -6.01 6.69
N SER A 138 8.18 -4.72 6.91
CA SER A 138 7.38 -3.90 6.01
C SER A 138 8.19 -3.55 4.78
N ILE A 139 7.59 -3.73 3.60
CA ILE A 139 8.17 -3.35 2.30
C ILE A 139 7.18 -2.46 1.54
N ASP A 140 7.69 -1.62 0.64
CA ASP A 140 6.82 -0.80 -0.18
C ASP A 140 6.04 -1.65 -1.21
N ALA A 141 4.96 -1.07 -1.73
CA ALA A 141 4.07 -1.77 -2.65
C ALA A 141 4.79 -2.26 -3.92
N LEU A 142 5.77 -1.54 -4.43
CA LEU A 142 6.49 -1.93 -5.64
C LEU A 142 7.39 -3.14 -5.40
N SER A 143 8.09 -3.19 -4.26
CA SER A 143 8.85 -4.38 -3.82
C SER A 143 7.93 -5.57 -3.64
N PHE A 144 6.74 -5.37 -3.05
CA PHE A 144 5.73 -6.40 -2.91
C PHE A 144 5.25 -6.95 -4.26
N PHE A 145 4.88 -6.08 -5.21
CA PHE A 145 4.47 -6.53 -6.55
C PHE A 145 5.59 -7.21 -7.32
N THR A 146 6.83 -6.77 -7.15
CA THR A 146 7.99 -7.44 -7.74
C THR A 146 8.14 -8.86 -7.21
N PHE A 147 7.97 -9.06 -5.90
CA PHE A 147 7.96 -10.38 -5.27
C PHE A 147 6.82 -11.24 -5.82
N VAL A 148 5.57 -10.77 -5.79
CA VAL A 148 4.39 -11.55 -6.21
C VAL A 148 4.48 -11.93 -7.69
N ASN A 149 4.94 -11.03 -8.55
CA ASN A 149 5.09 -11.30 -9.97
C ASN A 149 6.23 -12.28 -10.27
N MET A 150 7.34 -12.24 -9.51
CA MET A 150 8.37 -13.27 -9.61
C MET A 150 7.84 -14.61 -9.11
N TRP A 151 7.13 -14.65 -7.98
CA TRP A 151 6.48 -15.88 -7.51
C TRP A 151 5.57 -16.50 -8.58
N ALA A 152 4.74 -15.67 -9.22
CA ALA A 152 3.87 -16.09 -10.31
C ALA A 152 4.65 -16.60 -11.54
N ALA A 153 5.76 -15.95 -11.91
CA ALA A 153 6.64 -16.38 -13.00
C ALA A 153 7.29 -17.75 -12.70
N ILE A 154 7.76 -17.96 -11.48
CA ILE A 154 8.30 -19.26 -11.04
C ILE A 154 7.21 -20.35 -11.09
N ALA A 155 5.98 -20.03 -10.68
CA ALA A 155 4.86 -20.98 -10.73
C ALA A 155 4.52 -21.41 -12.17
N ARG A 156 4.77 -20.56 -13.17
CA ARG A 156 4.65 -20.87 -14.59
C ARG A 156 5.85 -21.62 -15.16
N GLY A 157 6.92 -21.80 -14.39
CA GLY A 157 8.17 -22.46 -14.84
C GLY A 157 9.09 -21.55 -15.65
N GLU A 158 8.96 -20.22 -15.52
CA GLU A 158 9.86 -19.27 -16.19
C GLU A 158 11.26 -19.33 -15.59
N THR A 159 12.27 -19.31 -16.46
CA THR A 159 13.69 -19.38 -16.06
C THR A 159 14.41 -18.03 -16.13
N LYS A 160 13.87 -17.07 -16.91
CA LYS A 160 14.39 -15.72 -17.00
C LYS A 160 13.70 -14.83 -15.98
N LEU A 161 14.22 -14.79 -14.77
CA LEU A 161 13.66 -14.02 -13.66
C LEU A 161 14.43 -12.73 -13.45
N MET A 162 13.70 -11.65 -13.13
CA MET A 162 14.32 -10.38 -12.74
C MET A 162 14.65 -10.44 -11.24
N ALA A 163 15.90 -10.68 -10.90
CA ALA A 163 16.33 -10.73 -9.50
C ALA A 163 16.14 -9.37 -8.80
N PRO A 164 15.76 -9.36 -7.51
CA PRO A 164 15.73 -8.13 -6.73
C PRO A 164 17.15 -7.57 -6.52
N SER A 165 17.27 -6.22 -6.50
CA SER A 165 18.50 -5.53 -6.10
C SER A 165 18.37 -5.07 -4.65
N PHE A 166 19.35 -5.41 -3.82
CA PHE A 166 19.38 -5.13 -2.38
C PHE A 166 20.34 -3.99 -2.02
N GLU A 167 20.33 -2.90 -2.79
CA GLU A 167 21.27 -1.80 -2.64
C GLU A 167 20.78 -0.67 -1.73
N SER A 168 19.54 -0.76 -1.22
CA SER A 168 18.89 0.32 -0.46
C SER A 168 19.70 0.78 0.75
N ALA A 169 20.29 -0.14 1.53
CA ALA A 169 21.10 0.19 2.70
C ALA A 169 22.47 0.82 2.35
N ALA A 170 23.00 0.58 1.15
CA ALA A 170 24.22 1.25 0.67
C ALA A 170 23.92 2.69 0.22
N LEU A 171 22.75 2.90 -0.39
CA LEU A 171 22.32 4.21 -0.88
C LEU A 171 21.75 5.11 0.24
N PHE A 172 21.08 4.51 1.22
CA PHE A 172 20.48 5.18 2.37
C PHE A 172 20.96 4.48 3.65
N PRO A 173 22.20 4.73 4.12
CA PRO A 173 22.77 4.00 5.24
C PRO A 173 21.92 4.07 6.50
N PRO A 174 21.81 2.95 7.26
CA PRO A 174 21.04 2.92 8.50
C PRO A 174 21.63 3.89 9.54
N ARG A 175 20.75 4.39 10.42
CA ARG A 175 21.06 5.42 11.41
C ARG A 175 20.58 5.01 12.79
N ASP A 176 21.15 5.64 13.78
CA ASP A 176 20.62 5.59 15.13
C ASP A 176 19.33 6.43 15.20
N LEU A 177 18.21 5.76 15.43
CA LEU A 177 16.90 6.36 15.62
C LEU A 177 16.45 6.32 17.09
N SER A 178 17.38 6.29 18.04
CA SER A 178 17.08 6.30 19.46
C SER A 178 16.19 7.50 19.81
N GLY A 179 15.02 7.22 20.40
CA GLY A 179 14.04 8.25 20.74
C GLY A 179 13.08 8.65 19.60
N TYR A 180 13.25 8.12 18.38
CA TYR A 180 12.29 8.38 17.31
C TYR A 180 11.02 7.54 17.49
N THR A 181 9.87 8.21 17.49
CA THR A 181 8.55 7.55 17.48
C THR A 181 7.86 7.88 16.18
N PRO A 182 7.51 6.90 15.34
CA PRO A 182 6.81 7.16 14.10
C PRO A 182 5.49 7.91 14.33
N ILE A 183 5.31 9.04 13.68
CA ILE A 183 4.10 9.89 13.81
C ILE A 183 2.84 9.10 13.45
N ILE A 184 2.95 8.19 12.50
CA ILE A 184 1.83 7.33 12.04
C ILE A 184 1.30 6.43 13.17
N SER A 185 2.13 6.03 14.13
CA SER A 185 1.66 5.25 15.28
C SER A 185 0.61 5.98 16.12
N GLN A 186 0.62 7.32 16.09
CA GLN A 186 -0.37 8.17 16.77
C GLN A 186 -1.68 8.31 15.98
N LEU A 187 -1.70 7.91 14.71
CA LEU A 187 -2.88 7.98 13.82
C LEU A 187 -3.72 6.71 13.81
N LYS A 188 -3.26 5.64 14.46
CA LYS A 188 -4.07 4.44 14.67
C LYS A 188 -5.27 4.78 15.53
N LYS A 189 -6.49 4.48 15.05
CA LYS A 189 -7.71 4.63 15.84
C LYS A 189 -8.55 3.35 15.75
N GLU A 190 -9.15 3.00 16.86
CA GLU A 190 -10.26 2.06 16.90
C GLU A 190 -11.47 2.70 16.20
N HIS A 191 -12.34 1.90 15.60
CA HIS A 191 -13.57 2.34 14.92
C HIS A 191 -13.41 3.05 13.57
N VAL A 192 -12.32 2.78 12.85
CA VAL A 192 -12.20 3.20 11.45
C VAL A 192 -12.80 2.15 10.51
N LEU A 193 -13.31 2.60 9.38
CA LEU A 193 -13.83 1.74 8.31
C LEU A 193 -13.18 2.12 6.98
N THR A 194 -12.97 1.12 6.15
CA THR A 194 -12.50 1.29 4.78
C THR A 194 -13.62 0.99 3.80
N LYS A 195 -13.80 1.84 2.78
CA LYS A 195 -14.74 1.61 1.68
C LYS A 195 -14.06 1.92 0.35
N SER A 196 -14.43 1.18 -0.71
CA SER A 196 -13.98 1.44 -2.07
C SER A 196 -15.00 2.26 -2.85
N PHE A 197 -14.50 3.20 -3.65
CA PHE A 197 -15.26 4.04 -4.57
C PHE A 197 -14.67 3.90 -5.96
N VAL A 198 -15.47 3.49 -6.93
CA VAL A 198 -15.01 3.20 -8.29
C VAL A 198 -15.33 4.38 -9.20
N PHE A 199 -14.31 4.99 -9.73
CA PHE A 199 -14.40 6.07 -10.72
C PHE A 199 -14.12 5.50 -12.10
N GLY A 200 -15.14 5.41 -12.95
CA GLY A 200 -14.97 4.98 -14.34
C GLY A 200 -14.11 5.96 -15.15
N ALA A 201 -13.51 5.49 -16.25
CA ALA A 201 -12.59 6.28 -17.08
C ALA A 201 -13.18 7.64 -17.49
N THR A 202 -14.45 7.65 -17.93
CA THR A 202 -15.17 8.88 -18.33
C THR A 202 -15.29 9.84 -17.14
N LYS A 203 -15.64 9.33 -15.96
CA LYS A 203 -15.78 10.14 -14.76
C LYS A 203 -14.45 10.70 -14.26
N VAL A 204 -13.38 9.92 -14.35
CA VAL A 204 -12.02 10.40 -14.08
C VAL A 204 -11.66 11.55 -15.03
N GLU A 205 -12.01 11.45 -16.31
CA GLU A 205 -11.73 12.49 -17.29
C GLU A 205 -12.58 13.75 -17.08
N GLU A 206 -13.84 13.60 -16.68
CA GLU A 206 -14.70 14.72 -16.28
C GLU A 206 -14.09 15.48 -15.08
N ILE A 207 -13.63 14.77 -14.05
CA ILE A 207 -12.94 15.36 -12.89
C ILE A 207 -11.66 16.08 -13.33
N ARG A 208 -10.87 15.49 -14.24
CA ARG A 208 -9.67 16.14 -14.78
C ARG A 208 -9.98 17.44 -15.47
N ARG A 209 -11.03 17.49 -16.30
CA ARG A 209 -11.47 18.71 -16.99
C ARG A 209 -11.95 19.77 -16.01
N LYS A 210 -12.72 19.38 -14.99
CA LYS A 210 -13.18 20.29 -13.93
C LYS A 210 -12.03 21.08 -13.30
N TYR A 211 -10.88 20.43 -13.07
CA TYR A 211 -9.72 21.08 -12.47
C TYR A 211 -8.72 21.65 -13.50
N ALA A 212 -8.83 21.32 -14.78
CA ALA A 212 -7.95 21.84 -15.83
C ALA A 212 -8.14 23.35 -16.05
N GLU A 213 -9.38 23.84 -15.99
CA GLU A 213 -9.71 25.26 -16.18
C GLU A 213 -9.03 26.16 -15.15
N SER A 214 -8.80 25.64 -13.95
CA SER A 214 -8.12 26.36 -12.87
C SER A 214 -6.58 26.20 -12.87
N CYS A 215 -6.04 25.34 -13.73
CA CYS A 215 -4.61 25.08 -13.85
C CYS A 215 -4.05 25.79 -15.10
N ASN A 216 -3.50 26.98 -14.95
CA ASN A 216 -2.86 27.71 -16.07
C ASN A 216 -1.98 26.78 -16.94
N GLN A 217 -2.56 26.27 -18.05
CA GLN A 217 -1.93 25.55 -19.18
C GLN A 217 -1.55 24.07 -19.00
N THR A 218 -1.60 23.43 -17.83
CA THR A 218 -1.28 22.00 -17.72
C THR A 218 -2.43 21.19 -17.11
N CYS A 219 -3.01 20.32 -17.94
CA CYS A 219 -4.05 19.38 -17.46
C CYS A 219 -3.52 18.52 -16.29
N PRO A 220 -4.28 18.35 -15.19
CA PRO A 220 -3.86 17.50 -14.08
C PRO A 220 -3.78 16.03 -14.50
N THR A 221 -2.91 15.28 -13.86
CA THR A 221 -2.92 13.81 -13.97
C THR A 221 -4.20 13.24 -13.33
N ARG A 222 -4.55 12.01 -13.65
CA ARG A 222 -5.72 11.32 -13.06
C ARG A 222 -5.67 11.34 -11.52
N VAL A 223 -4.49 11.06 -10.95
CA VAL A 223 -4.28 11.00 -9.50
C VAL A 223 -4.35 12.40 -8.87
N GLU A 224 -3.72 13.43 -9.47
CA GLU A 224 -3.80 14.80 -8.97
C GLU A 224 -5.26 15.30 -8.92
N ALA A 225 -6.02 15.07 -9.99
CA ALA A 225 -7.42 15.48 -10.06
C ALA A 225 -8.29 14.74 -9.02
N LEU A 226 -8.14 13.41 -8.93
CA LEU A 226 -8.89 12.62 -7.95
C LEU A 226 -8.48 12.93 -6.51
N SER A 227 -7.19 13.14 -6.23
CA SER A 227 -6.75 13.56 -4.89
C SER A 227 -7.39 14.86 -4.48
N THR A 228 -7.47 15.85 -5.39
CA THR A 228 -8.13 17.13 -5.11
C THR A 228 -9.63 16.94 -4.90
N PHE A 229 -10.30 16.20 -5.77
CA PHE A 229 -11.74 15.93 -5.67
C PHE A 229 -12.09 15.24 -4.35
N ILE A 230 -11.37 14.18 -4.00
CA ILE A 230 -11.59 13.43 -2.75
C ILE A 230 -11.25 14.30 -1.54
N TRP A 231 -10.16 15.07 -1.60
CA TRP A 231 -9.79 16.00 -0.53
C TRP A 231 -10.91 16.99 -0.21
N GLU A 232 -11.53 17.61 -1.21
CA GLU A 232 -12.65 18.55 -1.01
C GLU A 232 -13.83 17.88 -0.28
N ARG A 233 -14.14 16.63 -0.64
CA ARG A 233 -15.22 15.85 0.01
C ARG A 233 -14.83 15.43 1.43
N LEU A 234 -13.58 15.03 1.64
CA LEU A 234 -13.06 14.68 2.97
C LEU A 234 -13.12 15.88 3.93
N VAL A 235 -12.68 17.05 3.50
CA VAL A 235 -12.75 18.28 4.31
C VAL A 235 -14.18 18.59 4.74
N THR A 236 -15.16 18.34 3.88
CA THR A 236 -16.59 18.49 4.19
C THR A 236 -17.06 17.42 5.18
N ALA A 237 -16.78 16.13 4.92
CA ALA A 237 -17.21 15.02 5.75
C ALA A 237 -16.63 15.10 7.18
N ILE A 238 -15.35 15.44 7.30
CA ILE A 238 -14.64 15.61 8.57
C ILE A 238 -15.04 16.95 9.26
N SER A 239 -15.80 17.81 8.57
CA SER A 239 -16.24 19.10 9.09
C SER A 239 -15.08 20.01 9.52
N VAL A 240 -13.94 19.97 8.80
CA VAL A 240 -12.73 20.78 9.10
C VAL A 240 -13.04 22.25 9.17
N ARG A 241 -13.85 22.76 8.22
CA ARG A 241 -14.21 24.20 8.14
C ARG A 241 -15.03 24.70 9.32
N SER A 242 -15.69 23.80 10.05
CA SER A 242 -16.53 24.12 11.21
C SER A 242 -15.77 23.99 12.54
N ARG A 243 -14.53 23.51 12.53
CA ARG A 243 -13.69 23.35 13.72
C ARG A 243 -12.75 24.53 13.85
N PRO A 244 -12.88 25.34 14.92
CA PRO A 244 -11.95 26.43 15.16
C PRO A 244 -10.54 25.88 15.43
N ASN A 245 -9.54 26.60 15.02
CA ASN A 245 -8.13 26.25 15.25
C ASN A 245 -7.74 24.85 14.73
N THR A 246 -8.17 24.52 13.52
CA THR A 246 -7.83 23.24 12.86
C THR A 246 -6.97 23.50 11.63
N VAL A 247 -5.89 22.76 11.49
CA VAL A 247 -4.99 22.73 10.32
C VAL A 247 -5.08 21.38 9.65
N CYS A 248 -5.48 21.38 8.39
CA CYS A 248 -5.46 20.17 7.56
C CYS A 248 -4.09 20.07 6.85
N THR A 249 -3.51 18.88 6.80
CA THR A 249 -2.34 18.61 5.97
C THR A 249 -2.66 17.57 4.92
N ILE A 250 -2.05 17.69 3.74
CA ILE A 250 -2.13 16.69 2.67
C ILE A 250 -0.75 16.09 2.49
N SER A 251 -0.66 14.77 2.48
CA SER A 251 0.56 14.04 2.18
C SER A 251 0.35 13.06 1.03
N HIS A 252 1.29 13.04 0.08
CA HIS A 252 1.36 12.04 -0.98
C HIS A 252 2.61 11.19 -0.82
N LEU A 253 2.46 9.86 -0.89
CA LEU A 253 3.61 8.96 -0.98
C LEU A 253 4.16 9.02 -2.41
N VAL A 254 5.46 9.25 -2.52
CA VAL A 254 6.17 9.44 -3.79
C VAL A 254 7.27 8.41 -3.92
N ASN A 255 7.16 7.52 -4.92
CA ASN A 255 8.23 6.58 -5.25
C ASN A 255 9.49 7.35 -5.70
N ILE A 256 10.62 7.10 -5.07
CA ILE A 256 11.88 7.82 -5.33
C ILE A 256 12.82 7.09 -6.29
N ARG A 257 12.55 5.86 -6.72
CA ARG A 257 13.47 5.08 -7.58
C ARG A 257 13.88 5.82 -8.83
N ALA A 258 12.93 6.41 -9.56
CA ALA A 258 13.23 7.21 -10.76
C ALA A 258 13.83 8.58 -10.45
N ARG A 259 13.96 8.95 -9.18
CA ARG A 259 14.47 10.25 -8.71
C ARG A 259 15.84 10.18 -8.08
N THR A 260 16.44 8.98 -8.01
CA THR A 260 17.85 8.78 -7.68
C THR A 260 18.75 9.13 -8.88
N GLU A 261 20.03 9.33 -8.62
CA GLU A 261 21.06 9.54 -9.65
C GLU A 261 22.19 8.53 -9.46
N PRO A 262 22.35 7.53 -10.37
CA PRO A 262 21.43 7.17 -11.47
C PRO A 262 20.09 6.65 -11.00
N PRO A 263 19.05 6.62 -11.87
CA PRO A 263 17.75 6.05 -11.52
C PRO A 263 17.83 4.58 -11.11
N LEU A 264 17.17 4.21 -10.04
CA LEU A 264 17.11 2.83 -9.57
C LEU A 264 16.14 1.99 -10.41
N PRO A 265 16.46 0.72 -10.68
CA PRO A 265 15.57 -0.19 -11.37
C PRO A 265 14.31 -0.48 -10.55
N ILE A 266 13.25 -0.92 -11.24
CA ILE A 266 11.98 -1.31 -10.60
C ILE A 266 12.17 -2.48 -9.60
N SER A 267 13.18 -3.32 -9.83
CA SER A 267 13.52 -4.46 -8.97
C SER A 267 14.30 -4.07 -7.70
N SER A 268 14.62 -2.79 -7.49
CA SER A 268 15.25 -2.34 -6.23
C SER A 268 14.32 -2.59 -5.07
N PHE A 269 14.78 -3.40 -4.11
CA PHE A 269 14.02 -3.85 -2.95
C PHE A 269 14.23 -2.92 -1.75
N GLY A 270 13.14 -2.60 -1.03
CA GLY A 270 13.11 -1.76 0.16
C GLY A 270 12.00 -0.72 0.11
N ASN A 271 11.90 0.09 1.16
CA ASN A 271 10.91 1.17 1.27
C ASN A 271 11.41 2.46 0.59
N LEU A 272 11.47 2.43 -0.75
CA LEU A 272 12.03 3.50 -1.56
C LEU A 272 10.98 4.55 -1.93
N TYR A 273 10.43 5.21 -0.91
CA TYR A 273 9.46 6.30 -1.06
C TYR A 273 9.78 7.46 -0.09
N SER A 274 9.18 8.60 -0.37
CA SER A 274 9.17 9.77 0.52
C SER A 274 7.81 10.45 0.50
N PHE A 275 7.64 11.51 1.29
CA PHE A 275 6.39 12.24 1.43
C PHE A 275 6.50 13.62 0.79
N ALA A 276 5.52 13.95 -0.06
CA ALA A 276 5.23 15.32 -0.46
C ALA A 276 4.11 15.84 0.44
N ILE A 277 4.40 16.85 1.26
CA ILE A 277 3.48 17.34 2.29
C ILE A 277 3.18 18.80 2.07
N ILE A 278 1.88 19.19 2.15
CA ILE A 278 1.44 20.57 2.11
C ILE A 278 0.43 20.88 3.23
N ILE A 279 0.37 22.14 3.62
CA ILE A 279 -0.79 22.73 4.29
C ILE A 279 -1.56 23.47 3.21
N PRO A 280 -2.75 23.00 2.80
CA PRO A 280 -3.47 23.59 1.68
C PRO A 280 -3.91 25.02 2.00
N SER A 281 -3.57 25.95 1.12
CA SER A 281 -4.08 27.31 1.15
C SER A 281 -5.35 27.42 0.31
N MET A 282 -6.46 27.84 0.92
CA MET A 282 -7.75 27.98 0.25
C MET A 282 -7.75 29.11 -0.80
N ASN A 283 -6.75 30.01 -0.77
CA ASN A 283 -6.64 31.14 -1.68
C ASN A 283 -5.90 30.79 -2.98
N SER A 284 -5.45 29.55 -3.15
CA SER A 284 -4.71 29.10 -4.33
C SER A 284 -5.17 27.72 -4.78
N ASN A 285 -4.89 27.38 -6.04
CA ASN A 285 -5.30 26.12 -6.65
C ASN A 285 -4.65 24.93 -5.95
N ILE A 286 -5.45 24.05 -5.39
CA ILE A 286 -4.99 22.86 -4.64
C ILE A 286 -4.25 21.85 -5.53
N VAL A 287 -4.70 21.66 -6.77
CA VAL A 287 -4.02 20.77 -7.73
C VAL A 287 -2.58 21.26 -7.95
N THR A 288 -2.41 22.56 -8.14
CA THR A 288 -1.08 23.16 -8.34
C THR A 288 -0.22 22.98 -7.09
N GLN A 289 -0.76 23.24 -5.90
CA GLN A 289 -0.04 23.05 -4.65
C GLN A 289 0.42 21.60 -4.47
N MET A 290 -0.47 20.60 -4.72
CA MET A 290 -0.14 19.19 -4.65
C MET A 290 0.96 18.81 -5.66
N ARG A 291 0.81 19.25 -6.91
CA ARG A 291 1.77 19.02 -7.99
C ARG A 291 3.14 19.58 -7.64
N ASP A 292 3.20 20.80 -7.18
CA ASP A 292 4.46 21.46 -6.85
C ASP A 292 5.12 20.82 -5.63
N SER A 293 4.34 20.40 -4.65
CA SER A 293 4.87 19.60 -3.53
C SER A 293 5.47 18.26 -4.00
N ILE A 294 4.81 17.54 -4.91
CA ILE A 294 5.32 16.28 -5.47
C ILE A 294 6.63 16.52 -6.26
N LYS A 295 6.76 17.65 -6.95
CA LYS A 295 7.99 18.04 -7.67
C LYS A 295 9.14 18.37 -6.72
N THR A 296 8.89 18.81 -5.49
CA THR A 296 9.98 19.05 -4.51
C THR A 296 10.73 17.78 -4.15
N VAL A 297 10.08 16.61 -4.25
CA VAL A 297 10.76 15.31 -4.09
C VAL A 297 11.53 15.01 -5.39
N ASN A 298 12.55 15.75 -5.68
CA ASN A 298 13.41 15.65 -6.87
C ASN A 298 14.75 14.97 -6.56
N LYS A 299 15.68 14.95 -7.51
CA LYS A 299 17.03 14.35 -7.35
C LYS A 299 17.81 14.99 -6.19
N GLU A 300 17.76 16.30 -6.06
CA GLU A 300 18.43 17.02 -4.96
C GLU A 300 17.88 16.65 -3.59
N TYR A 301 16.56 16.52 -3.51
CA TYR A 301 15.89 16.05 -2.30
C TYR A 301 16.31 14.62 -1.94
N VAL A 302 16.35 13.71 -2.93
CA VAL A 302 16.80 12.32 -2.71
C VAL A 302 18.26 12.29 -2.26
N LYS A 303 19.11 13.13 -2.81
CA LYS A 303 20.50 13.27 -2.34
C LYS A 303 20.56 13.71 -0.86
N LYS A 304 19.72 14.66 -0.44
CA LYS A 304 19.61 15.03 0.98
C LYS A 304 19.18 13.86 1.87
N LEU A 305 18.26 13.00 1.39
CA LEU A 305 17.90 11.77 2.09
C LEU A 305 19.11 10.83 2.24
N GLN A 306 19.91 10.68 1.19
CA GLN A 306 21.14 9.88 1.23
C GLN A 306 22.16 10.48 2.22
N ASP A 307 22.27 11.81 2.30
CA ASP A 307 23.12 12.54 3.24
C ASP A 307 22.52 12.58 4.68
N GLY A 308 21.24 12.12 4.83
CA GLY A 308 20.62 11.93 6.12
C GLY A 308 19.52 12.85 6.53
N TYR A 309 19.00 13.62 5.62
CA TYR A 309 17.75 14.32 5.87
C TYR A 309 16.65 13.30 6.17
N ASN A 310 15.85 13.55 7.18
CA ASN A 310 14.70 12.73 7.51
C ASN A 310 13.45 13.29 6.82
N HIS A 311 12.75 12.47 6.05
CA HIS A 311 11.54 12.92 5.35
C HIS A 311 10.37 13.27 6.29
N TYR A 312 10.46 12.91 7.57
CA TYR A 312 9.49 13.33 8.59
C TYR A 312 9.78 14.71 9.20
N ASP A 313 10.98 15.31 8.97
CA ASP A 313 11.34 16.62 9.52
C ASP A 313 10.30 17.69 9.15
N LYS A 314 9.72 17.60 7.95
CA LYS A 314 8.64 18.50 7.52
C LYS A 314 7.35 18.34 8.35
N TYR A 315 7.04 17.13 8.81
CA TYR A 315 5.95 16.92 9.76
C TYR A 315 6.27 17.50 11.13
N GLU A 316 7.50 17.34 11.59
CA GLU A 316 7.96 17.89 12.85
C GLU A 316 7.93 19.42 12.82
N GLU A 317 8.32 20.06 11.71
CA GLU A 317 8.16 21.50 11.51
C GLU A 317 6.68 21.94 11.62
N ILE A 318 5.77 21.19 11.02
CA ILE A 318 4.32 21.47 11.08
C ILE A 318 3.82 21.31 12.51
N ILE A 319 4.20 20.24 13.21
CA ILE A 319 3.84 19.99 14.60
C ILE A 319 4.39 21.10 15.50
N THR A 320 5.64 21.50 15.32
CA THR A 320 6.27 22.56 16.09
C THR A 320 5.58 23.91 15.86
N ARG A 321 5.19 24.21 14.63
CA ARG A 321 4.56 25.49 14.27
C ARG A 321 3.11 25.61 14.74
N TYR A 322 2.35 24.51 14.68
CA TYR A 322 0.90 24.48 14.92
C TYR A 322 0.49 23.67 16.13
N GLY A 323 1.32 22.71 16.59
CA GLY A 323 1.02 21.86 17.74
C GLY A 323 0.82 22.65 19.02
N GLY A 324 -0.16 22.22 19.83
CA GLY A 324 -0.58 22.95 21.03
C GLY A 324 -1.41 24.21 20.79
N LYS A 325 -1.49 24.70 19.53
CA LYS A 325 -2.31 25.86 19.13
C LYS A 325 -3.51 25.46 18.26
N CYS A 326 -3.32 24.41 17.46
CA CYS A 326 -4.32 23.93 16.50
C CYS A 326 -4.40 22.40 16.55
N GLU A 327 -5.58 21.87 16.25
CA GLU A 327 -5.74 20.46 15.91
C GLU A 327 -5.16 20.22 14.50
N ILE A 328 -4.25 19.26 14.35
CA ILE A 328 -3.69 18.90 13.04
C ILE A 328 -4.41 17.66 12.54
N ILE A 329 -5.08 17.79 11.37
CA ILE A 329 -5.78 16.69 10.70
C ILE A 329 -4.94 16.28 9.48
N PRO A 330 -4.19 15.17 9.54
CA PRO A 330 -3.47 14.67 8.38
C PRO A 330 -4.41 13.91 7.45
N LEU A 331 -4.31 14.16 6.14
CA LEU A 331 -4.94 13.41 5.06
C LEU A 331 -3.85 12.80 4.18
N GLY A 332 -3.81 11.48 4.11
CA GLY A 332 -2.79 10.73 3.39
C GLY A 332 -3.33 10.18 2.06
N PHE A 333 -2.57 10.37 0.99
CA PHE A 333 -2.85 9.81 -0.32
C PHE A 333 -1.68 8.95 -0.79
N THR A 334 -1.98 7.76 -1.30
CA THR A 334 -1.01 6.92 -1.97
C THR A 334 -1.61 6.35 -3.26
N SER A 335 -0.79 6.20 -4.28
CA SER A 335 -1.23 5.67 -5.56
C SER A 335 -0.43 4.44 -5.95
N LEU A 336 -1.15 3.34 -6.17
CA LEU A 336 -0.66 2.11 -6.78
C LEU A 336 -0.98 2.06 -8.28
N CYS A 337 -1.54 3.14 -8.83
CA CYS A 337 -1.84 3.23 -10.26
C CYS A 337 -0.56 3.07 -11.07
N ARG A 338 -0.63 2.30 -12.15
CA ARG A 338 0.48 1.90 -13.02
C ARG A 338 1.51 0.95 -12.38
N PHE A 339 1.30 0.50 -11.16
CA PHE A 339 2.07 -0.61 -10.62
C PHE A 339 1.56 -1.93 -11.22
N PRO A 340 2.38 -2.97 -11.31
CA PRO A 340 2.01 -4.24 -11.96
C PRO A 340 1.06 -5.08 -11.08
N LEU A 341 -0.06 -4.46 -10.65
CA LEU A 341 -1.04 -5.02 -9.72
C LEU A 341 -1.74 -6.27 -10.29
N TYR A 342 -2.05 -6.27 -11.60
CA TYR A 342 -2.80 -7.33 -12.27
C TYR A 342 -1.91 -8.25 -13.11
N GLU A 343 -0.58 -8.27 -12.88
CA GLU A 343 0.35 -9.08 -13.69
C GLU A 343 0.63 -10.47 -13.10
N SER A 344 0.13 -10.77 -11.90
CA SER A 344 0.39 -12.02 -11.18
C SER A 344 -0.40 -13.20 -11.76
N ASP A 345 0.01 -13.69 -12.92
CA ASP A 345 -0.49 -14.92 -13.54
C ASP A 345 0.33 -16.12 -13.08
N PHE A 346 -0.28 -17.03 -12.32
CA PHE A 346 0.35 -18.26 -11.81
C PHE A 346 0.23 -19.46 -12.78
N GLY A 347 -0.20 -19.23 -14.03
CA GLY A 347 -0.41 -20.26 -15.05
C GLY A 347 -1.88 -20.63 -15.27
N TRP A 348 -2.79 -19.87 -14.67
CA TRP A 348 -4.25 -20.00 -14.85
C TRP A 348 -4.94 -18.68 -15.15
N GLY A 349 -4.20 -17.68 -15.60
CA GLY A 349 -4.69 -16.35 -15.94
C GLY A 349 -4.43 -15.31 -14.86
N LYS A 350 -4.62 -14.06 -15.26
CA LYS A 350 -4.44 -12.88 -14.39
C LYS A 350 -5.61 -12.76 -13.40
N PRO A 351 -5.41 -12.07 -12.25
CA PRO A 351 -6.50 -11.79 -11.32
C PRO A 351 -7.59 -10.97 -12.01
N ILE A 352 -8.86 -11.33 -11.77
CA ILE A 352 -10.01 -10.60 -12.27
C ILE A 352 -10.33 -9.37 -11.43
N TRP A 353 -9.81 -9.32 -10.21
CA TRP A 353 -9.90 -8.17 -9.32
C TRP A 353 -8.86 -8.24 -8.21
N ALA A 354 -8.47 -7.07 -7.71
CA ALA A 354 -7.63 -6.94 -6.52
C ALA A 354 -8.29 -5.95 -5.55
N ALA A 355 -8.37 -6.31 -4.28
CA ALA A 355 -8.99 -5.51 -3.24
C ALA A 355 -7.99 -5.16 -2.14
N SER A 356 -8.07 -3.95 -1.61
CA SER A 356 -7.43 -3.61 -0.35
C SER A 356 -8.34 -4.07 0.80
N ALA A 357 -7.82 -4.85 1.73
CA ALA A 357 -8.54 -5.14 2.95
C ALA A 357 -8.59 -3.90 3.88
N HIS A 358 -9.24 -4.03 5.01
CA HIS A 358 -9.37 -2.94 5.98
C HIS A 358 -8.00 -2.45 6.48
N ARG A 359 -7.88 -1.13 6.62
CA ARG A 359 -6.69 -0.43 7.13
C ARG A 359 -6.97 0.18 8.48
N GLU A 360 -5.96 0.25 9.34
CA GLU A 360 -6.08 0.78 10.70
C GLU A 360 -5.75 2.28 10.81
N ILE A 361 -5.26 2.89 9.73
CA ILE A 361 -4.89 4.32 9.72
C ILE A 361 -6.03 5.12 9.14
N ARG A 362 -6.64 5.99 9.95
CA ARG A 362 -7.69 6.90 9.49
C ARG A 362 -7.15 7.96 8.51
N ASN A 363 -8.06 8.57 7.80
CA ASN A 363 -7.81 9.68 6.88
C ASN A 363 -6.83 9.32 5.76
N THR A 364 -6.88 8.07 5.28
CA THR A 364 -6.03 7.60 4.18
C THR A 364 -6.86 7.22 2.97
N THR A 365 -6.35 7.55 1.79
CA THR A 365 -6.90 7.16 0.50
C THR A 365 -5.84 6.46 -0.33
N VAL A 366 -6.19 5.28 -0.84
CA VAL A 366 -5.32 4.49 -1.72
C VAL A 366 -5.97 4.38 -3.09
N PHE A 367 -5.27 4.82 -4.12
CA PHE A 367 -5.71 4.67 -5.51
C PHE A 367 -5.13 3.40 -6.11
N MET A 368 -5.98 2.63 -6.78
CA MET A 368 -5.62 1.44 -7.53
C MET A 368 -6.24 1.54 -8.93
N ASP A 369 -5.54 1.08 -9.97
CA ASP A 369 -6.17 0.96 -11.28
C ASP A 369 -7.32 -0.05 -11.19
N ALA A 370 -8.47 0.29 -11.80
CA ALA A 370 -9.55 -0.67 -11.97
C ALA A 370 -9.15 -1.75 -12.99
N VAL A 371 -9.74 -2.94 -12.88
CA VAL A 371 -9.40 -4.13 -13.71
C VAL A 371 -9.35 -3.80 -15.20
N ASN A 372 -10.25 -3.00 -15.70
CA ASN A 372 -10.32 -2.64 -17.12
C ASN A 372 -9.33 -1.52 -17.52
N GLY A 373 -8.37 -1.18 -16.67
CA GLY A 373 -7.21 -0.32 -16.95
C GLY A 373 -7.48 1.17 -17.12
N ASN A 374 -8.73 1.60 -17.25
CA ASN A 374 -9.07 2.99 -17.56
C ASN A 374 -9.75 3.75 -16.40
N GLY A 375 -10.29 3.05 -15.42
CA GLY A 375 -10.85 3.63 -14.19
C GLY A 375 -9.86 3.60 -13.02
N ILE A 376 -10.27 4.21 -11.91
CA ILE A 376 -9.52 4.19 -10.64
C ILE A 376 -10.46 3.81 -9.51
N GLU A 377 -10.01 2.90 -8.66
CA GLU A 377 -10.66 2.59 -7.39
C GLU A 377 -9.96 3.38 -6.27
N ALA A 378 -10.70 4.17 -5.53
CA ALA A 378 -10.24 4.85 -4.35
C ALA A 378 -10.70 4.11 -3.09
N TRP A 379 -9.76 3.62 -2.30
CA TRP A 379 -10.00 2.96 -1.02
C TRP A 379 -9.81 3.99 0.10
N VAL A 380 -10.93 4.45 0.65
CA VAL A 380 -10.97 5.53 1.64
C VAL A 380 -11.18 4.94 3.03
N THR A 381 -10.32 5.31 3.98
CA THR A 381 -10.40 4.89 5.39
C THR A 381 -10.66 6.09 6.27
N LEU A 382 -11.79 6.11 6.93
CA LEU A 382 -12.24 7.18 7.82
C LEU A 382 -12.79 6.61 9.12
N ASP A 383 -13.03 7.49 10.08
CA ASP A 383 -13.93 7.21 11.20
C ASP A 383 -15.32 6.85 10.67
N GLU A 384 -16.04 5.96 11.36
CA GLU A 384 -17.33 5.45 10.89
C GLU A 384 -18.34 6.55 10.60
N GLU A 385 -18.45 7.56 11.48
CA GLU A 385 -19.39 8.66 11.29
C GLU A 385 -19.00 9.60 10.14
N GLU A 386 -17.68 9.82 9.97
CA GLU A 386 -17.15 10.60 8.86
C GLU A 386 -17.33 9.86 7.52
N LEU A 387 -17.15 8.55 7.53
CA LEU A 387 -17.36 7.72 6.33
C LEU A 387 -18.85 7.72 5.91
N LYS A 388 -19.78 7.68 6.85
CA LYS A 388 -21.21 7.81 6.54
C LYS A 388 -21.53 9.12 5.83
N LYS A 389 -20.98 10.24 6.30
CA LYS A 389 -21.14 11.55 5.63
C LYS A 389 -20.49 11.59 4.27
N PHE A 390 -19.28 11.03 4.14
CA PHE A 390 -18.57 10.95 2.87
C PHE A 390 -19.32 10.09 1.85
N ASP A 391 -19.88 8.97 2.28
CA ASP A 391 -20.62 8.01 1.46
C ASP A 391 -21.95 8.55 0.93
N THR A 392 -22.52 9.56 1.60
CA THR A 392 -23.77 10.22 1.20
C THR A 392 -23.57 11.60 0.53
N ASP A 393 -22.32 11.97 0.25
CA ASP A 393 -22.01 13.23 -0.44
C ASP A 393 -22.53 13.17 -1.89
N GLU A 394 -23.47 14.06 -2.21
CA GLU A 394 -24.15 14.07 -3.52
C GLU A 394 -23.19 14.26 -4.70
N GLU A 395 -22.17 15.11 -4.51
CA GLU A 395 -21.17 15.35 -5.56
C GLU A 395 -20.25 14.12 -5.75
N LEU A 396 -19.87 13.41 -4.67
CA LEU A 396 -19.17 12.15 -4.79
C LEU A 396 -20.00 11.13 -5.57
N LEU A 397 -21.27 10.98 -5.20
CA LEU A 397 -22.18 10.01 -5.82
C LEU A 397 -22.42 10.27 -7.32
N ALA A 398 -22.31 11.52 -7.77
CA ALA A 398 -22.42 11.87 -9.20
C ALA A 398 -21.23 11.34 -10.05
N TYR A 399 -20.11 11.02 -9.41
CA TYR A 399 -18.89 10.58 -10.12
C TYR A 399 -18.51 9.11 -9.87
N VAL A 400 -19.07 8.47 -8.85
CA VAL A 400 -18.81 7.05 -8.61
C VAL A 400 -19.78 6.15 -9.38
N ASN A 401 -19.29 5.03 -9.87
CA ASN A 401 -20.15 4.03 -10.47
C ASN A 401 -20.96 3.31 -9.38
N ALA A 402 -22.16 2.86 -9.72
CA ALA A 402 -22.89 1.92 -8.87
C ALA A 402 -21.99 0.70 -8.54
N PRO A 403 -22.20 0.04 -7.37
CA PRO A 403 -21.45 -1.16 -7.01
C PRO A 403 -21.39 -2.14 -8.19
N LYS A 404 -20.23 -2.76 -8.38
CA LYS A 404 -19.91 -3.58 -9.55
C LYS A 404 -20.98 -4.67 -9.77
N GLY A 405 -21.77 -4.54 -10.84
CA GLY A 405 -22.35 -5.69 -11.51
C GLY A 405 -21.30 -6.18 -12.52
N LEU A 406 -20.56 -7.23 -12.19
CA LEU A 406 -19.76 -7.98 -13.15
C LEU A 406 -20.65 -9.00 -13.86
#